data_4251b19382753433b535fea6d0fcbe0a
#
_entry.id   4251b19382753433b535fea6d0fcbe0a
#
_cell.length_a   1.000
_cell.length_b   1.000
_cell.length_c   1.000
_cell.angle_alpha   90.00
_cell.angle_beta   90.00
_cell.angle_gamma   90.00
#
_symmetry.space_group_name_H-M   'P 1'
#
loop_
_entity.id
_entity.type
_entity.pdbx_description
1 polymer ?
#
loop_
_entity_poly.entity_id
_entity_poly.type
_entity_poly.pdbx_seq_one_letter_code
_entity_poly.pdbx_strand_id
1 'polypeptide(L)'
;CIDEIDKIATRGDKGRDVGGEGVQQALLKMIESGTVSFTPDSGRNQPPSTTIQVDTTNILFILSGAFNNIGSIVQNRIGTSSLGFHNEGARKDSNDGALRRLVETEDVVKFGLIPEFMGRIPVIVTLDELDEDALLKILWQPKNSILRQYERLFELSNVTLTVTEDARRAIVREAIRRKSGARGLRSIFEEVMLNIMYEVPSMEGVVGVTIDEGVVLREHEPEVTYYKQNAS
;
A
#
# COMPACT_ATOMS: atom_id res chain seq x y z
N CYS A 1 9.42 4.14 -10.15
CA CYS A 1 9.16 3.17 -9.08
C CYS A 1 8.72 1.85 -9.69
N ILE A 2 9.21 0.73 -9.17
CA ILE A 2 8.82 -0.64 -9.56
C ILE A 2 8.27 -1.30 -8.30
N ASP A 3 6.99 -1.66 -8.32
CA ASP A 3 6.33 -2.30 -7.20
C ASP A 3 6.30 -3.83 -7.35
N GLU A 4 6.08 -4.53 -6.24
CA GLU A 4 6.00 -6.00 -6.17
C GLU A 4 7.24 -6.73 -6.71
N ILE A 5 8.45 -6.17 -6.48
CA ILE A 5 9.70 -6.77 -6.95
C ILE A 5 9.95 -8.17 -6.36
N ASP A 6 9.38 -8.46 -5.19
CA ASP A 6 9.42 -9.79 -4.56
C ASP A 6 8.74 -10.89 -5.39
N LYS A 7 7.89 -10.53 -6.36
CA LYS A 7 7.21 -11.50 -7.24
C LYS A 7 8.10 -12.08 -8.33
N ILE A 8 9.20 -11.39 -8.66
CA ILE A 8 10.20 -11.90 -9.61
C ILE A 8 11.35 -12.62 -8.91
N ALA A 9 11.27 -12.84 -7.60
CA ALA A 9 12.24 -13.64 -6.87
C ALA A 9 12.21 -15.10 -7.35
N THR A 10 13.40 -15.66 -7.62
CA THR A 10 13.54 -17.05 -8.02
C THR A 10 13.27 -17.96 -6.83
N ARG A 11 12.26 -18.81 -6.91
CA ARG A 11 12.01 -19.85 -5.91
C ARG A 11 12.81 -21.07 -6.32
N GLY A 12 13.75 -21.49 -5.46
CA GLY A 12 14.71 -22.56 -5.72
C GLY A 12 14.12 -23.98 -5.89
N ASP A 13 12.90 -24.09 -6.40
CA ASP A 13 12.32 -25.39 -6.73
C ASP A 13 12.76 -25.81 -8.14
N LYS A 14 13.24 -27.06 -8.28
CA LYS A 14 13.93 -27.64 -9.44
C LYS A 14 13.09 -27.79 -10.72
N GLY A 15 12.04 -27.04 -10.89
CA GLY A 15 11.26 -26.97 -12.12
C GLY A 15 11.50 -25.62 -12.79
N ARG A 16 11.95 -25.64 -14.06
CA ARG A 16 12.13 -24.49 -14.96
C ARG A 16 11.52 -23.21 -14.42
N ASP A 17 12.34 -22.40 -13.74
CA ASP A 17 11.95 -21.03 -13.35
C ASP A 17 11.94 -20.17 -14.62
N VAL A 18 10.81 -20.17 -15.30
CA VAL A 18 10.64 -19.68 -16.67
C VAL A 18 10.54 -18.15 -16.73
N GLY A 19 10.82 -17.42 -15.63
CA GLY A 19 10.60 -15.98 -15.72
C GLY A 19 11.36 -15.07 -14.77
N GLY A 20 11.55 -15.46 -13.54
CA GLY A 20 12.03 -14.54 -12.49
C GLY A 20 13.44 -14.00 -12.74
N GLU A 21 14.40 -14.84 -12.97
CA GLU A 21 15.78 -14.44 -13.22
C GLU A 21 15.94 -13.64 -14.52
N GLY A 22 15.27 -14.06 -15.60
CA GLY A 22 15.30 -13.34 -16.86
C GLY A 22 14.74 -11.92 -16.77
N VAL A 23 13.70 -11.73 -15.97
CA VAL A 23 13.14 -10.39 -15.70
C VAL A 23 14.11 -9.55 -14.87
N GLN A 24 14.73 -10.12 -13.84
CA GLN A 24 15.76 -9.43 -13.06
C GLN A 24 16.93 -8.99 -13.91
N GLN A 25 17.44 -9.87 -14.80
CA GLN A 25 18.51 -9.54 -15.76
C GLN A 25 18.09 -8.46 -16.76
N ALA A 26 16.83 -8.46 -17.21
CA ALA A 26 16.32 -7.40 -18.09
C ALA A 26 16.24 -6.05 -17.37
N LEU A 27 15.82 -6.03 -16.11
CA LEU A 27 15.78 -4.82 -15.28
C LEU A 27 17.18 -4.28 -14.98
N LEU A 28 18.19 -5.14 -14.84
CA LEU A 28 19.59 -4.71 -14.67
C LEU A 28 20.04 -3.75 -15.77
N LYS A 29 19.69 -4.04 -17.03
CA LYS A 29 20.05 -3.18 -18.16
C LYS A 29 19.48 -1.77 -18.05
N MET A 30 18.35 -1.63 -17.34
CA MET A 30 17.73 -0.32 -17.09
C MET A 30 18.36 0.42 -15.91
N ILE A 31 18.83 -0.33 -14.89
CA ILE A 31 19.39 0.21 -13.65
C ILE A 31 20.87 0.55 -13.79
N GLU A 32 21.60 -0.16 -14.66
CA GLU A 32 23.05 -0.01 -14.84
C GLU A 32 23.50 1.30 -15.50
N SER A 33 22.61 2.24 -15.67
CA SER A 33 22.84 3.51 -16.36
C SER A 33 23.31 3.37 -17.81
N GLY A 34 22.54 3.89 -18.71
CA GLY A 34 22.81 3.84 -20.13
C GLY A 34 21.61 4.18 -20.98
N THR A 35 21.80 4.16 -22.28
CA THR A 35 20.71 4.40 -23.22
C THR A 35 19.95 3.11 -23.48
N VAL A 36 18.71 3.06 -23.02
CA VAL A 36 17.78 1.96 -23.30
C VAL A 36 16.94 2.33 -24.50
N SER A 37 16.94 1.46 -25.52
CA SER A 37 16.15 1.64 -26.73
C SER A 37 14.94 0.72 -26.71
N PHE A 38 13.75 1.27 -26.98
CA PHE A 38 12.58 0.46 -27.19
C PHE A 38 11.82 0.91 -28.45
N THR A 39 11.26 -0.05 -29.13
CA THR A 39 10.44 0.19 -30.31
C THR A 39 8.99 -0.06 -29.92
N PRO A 40 8.11 0.97 -29.89
CA PRO A 40 6.71 0.78 -29.62
C PRO A 40 6.11 -0.21 -30.61
N ASP A 41 5.27 -1.12 -30.10
CA ASP A 41 4.59 -2.11 -30.94
C ASP A 41 3.60 -1.38 -31.86
N SER A 42 3.99 -1.20 -33.10
CA SER A 42 3.08 -0.65 -34.12
C SER A 42 2.18 -1.78 -34.59
N GLY A 43 0.87 -1.64 -34.35
CA GLY A 43 -0.12 -2.57 -34.83
C GLY A 43 0.03 -2.85 -36.34
N ARG A 44 -0.45 -4.01 -36.81
CA ARG A 44 -0.23 -4.64 -38.12
C ARG A 44 -0.31 -3.76 -39.37
N ASN A 45 -0.68 -2.49 -39.26
CA ASN A 45 -0.89 -1.57 -40.42
C ASN A 45 -0.24 -0.19 -40.24
N GLN A 46 0.75 -0.02 -39.38
CA GLN A 46 1.48 1.26 -39.26
C GLN A 46 2.92 1.13 -39.75
N PRO A 47 3.52 2.22 -40.32
CA PRO A 47 4.92 2.21 -40.72
C PRO A 47 5.84 1.93 -39.52
N PRO A 48 7.09 1.45 -39.77
CA PRO A 48 8.01 1.07 -38.70
C PRO A 48 8.13 2.21 -37.68
N SER A 49 7.78 1.90 -36.43
CA SER A 49 7.78 2.85 -35.33
C SER A 49 9.19 3.33 -35.05
N THR A 50 9.32 4.62 -34.83
CA THR A 50 10.60 5.25 -34.45
C THR A 50 11.06 4.63 -33.14
N THR A 51 12.27 4.07 -33.11
CA THR A 51 12.90 3.59 -31.87
C THR A 51 13.11 4.77 -30.93
N ILE A 52 12.57 4.67 -29.73
CA ILE A 52 12.73 5.66 -28.68
C ILE A 52 13.94 5.28 -27.84
N GLN A 53 14.85 6.22 -27.61
CA GLN A 53 15.99 6.05 -26.72
C GLN A 53 15.76 6.85 -25.44
N VAL A 54 15.98 6.20 -24.31
CA VAL A 54 15.87 6.81 -22.97
C VAL A 54 17.19 6.65 -22.26
N ASP A 55 17.79 7.75 -21.83
CA ASP A 55 18.97 7.75 -20.98
C ASP A 55 18.53 7.60 -19.52
N THR A 56 18.96 6.52 -18.87
CA THR A 56 18.61 6.18 -17.49
C THR A 56 19.67 6.63 -16.48
N THR A 57 20.72 7.29 -16.89
CA THR A 57 21.89 7.66 -16.05
C THR A 57 21.48 8.46 -14.80
N ASN A 58 20.53 9.37 -14.95
CA ASN A 58 20.08 10.25 -13.85
C ASN A 58 18.68 9.90 -13.34
N ILE A 59 18.23 8.65 -13.51
CA ILE A 59 16.93 8.19 -13.02
C ILE A 59 17.12 7.49 -11.67
N LEU A 60 16.40 7.97 -10.65
CA LEU A 60 16.31 7.28 -9.36
C LEU A 60 15.36 6.08 -9.48
N PHE A 61 15.90 4.89 -9.21
CA PHE A 61 15.10 3.67 -9.13
C PHE A 61 14.68 3.39 -7.69
N ILE A 62 13.37 3.26 -7.47
CA ILE A 62 12.77 2.86 -6.19
C ILE A 62 12.05 1.55 -6.44
N LEU A 63 12.45 0.51 -5.72
CA LEU A 63 11.90 -0.83 -5.81
C LEU A 63 11.17 -1.13 -4.51
N SER A 64 9.95 -1.65 -4.57
CA SER A 64 9.16 -1.99 -3.40
C SER A 64 8.59 -3.40 -3.50
N GLY A 65 8.35 -4.04 -2.36
CA GLY A 65 7.75 -5.37 -2.30
C GLY A 65 7.40 -5.76 -0.87
N ALA A 66 6.50 -6.71 -0.72
CA ALA A 66 6.05 -7.18 0.58
C ALA A 66 7.08 -8.12 1.26
N PHE A 67 7.89 -8.85 0.49
CA PHE A 67 8.90 -9.80 0.97
C PHE A 67 8.38 -10.70 2.09
N ASN A 68 7.21 -11.31 1.87
CA ASN A 68 6.59 -12.20 2.85
C ASN A 68 7.56 -13.30 3.28
N ASN A 69 7.64 -13.55 4.59
CA ASN A 69 8.56 -14.52 5.22
C ASN A 69 10.05 -14.13 5.23
N ILE A 70 10.45 -12.90 4.83
CA ILE A 70 11.85 -12.49 4.95
C ILE A 70 12.33 -12.51 6.41
N GLY A 71 11.44 -12.27 7.38
CA GLY A 71 11.72 -12.37 8.81
C GLY A 71 12.27 -13.74 9.23
N SER A 72 11.79 -14.83 8.64
CA SER A 72 12.32 -16.19 8.92
C SER A 72 13.73 -16.38 8.36
N ILE A 73 14.07 -15.76 7.23
CA ILE A 73 15.42 -15.80 6.66
C ILE A 73 16.39 -15.07 7.59
N VAL A 74 16.00 -13.87 8.05
CA VAL A 74 16.76 -13.08 9.04
C VAL A 74 16.94 -13.86 10.34
N GLN A 75 15.88 -14.45 10.85
CA GLN A 75 15.93 -15.25 12.07
C GLN A 75 16.90 -16.43 11.95
N ASN A 76 16.90 -17.12 10.82
CA ASN A 76 17.83 -18.22 10.55
C ASN A 76 19.29 -17.72 10.48
N ARG A 77 19.55 -16.55 9.87
CA ARG A 77 20.89 -15.94 9.83
C ARG A 77 21.40 -15.64 11.24
N ILE A 78 20.58 -14.97 12.05
CA ILE A 78 20.94 -14.58 13.43
C ILE A 78 21.06 -15.82 14.33
N GLY A 79 20.16 -16.79 14.18
CA GLY A 79 20.15 -18.03 14.97
C GLY A 79 21.32 -18.95 14.68
N THR A 80 21.81 -19.02 13.45
CA THR A 80 23.03 -19.79 13.09
C THR A 80 24.31 -19.12 13.58
N SER A 81 24.32 -17.82 13.79
CA SER A 81 25.46 -17.08 14.35
C SER A 81 25.63 -17.31 15.87
N SER A 82 24.63 -17.86 16.54
CA SER A 82 24.62 -18.14 18.00
C SER A 82 24.88 -19.62 18.29
N LEU A 83 25.95 -20.18 17.79
CA LEU A 83 26.45 -21.50 18.19
C LEU A 83 27.01 -21.42 19.63
N GLY A 84 26.16 -21.58 20.65
CA GLY A 84 26.69 -21.66 22.00
C GLY A 84 25.72 -21.84 23.18
N PHE A 85 24.47 -21.44 23.13
CA PHE A 85 23.54 -21.63 24.23
C PHE A 85 22.10 -21.89 23.74
N HIS A 86 21.61 -23.10 24.09
CA HIS A 86 20.20 -23.46 23.94
C HIS A 86 19.28 -22.49 24.71
N ASN A 87 18.51 -21.69 23.99
CA ASN A 87 17.31 -21.09 24.48
C ASN A 87 16.15 -21.53 23.57
N GLU A 88 15.62 -22.72 23.83
CA GLU A 88 14.42 -23.23 23.15
C GLU A 88 13.14 -22.45 23.48
N GLY A 89 13.22 -21.47 24.38
CA GLY A 89 12.08 -20.65 24.81
C GLY A 89 11.82 -19.36 24.02
N ALA A 90 12.78 -18.89 23.19
CA ALA A 90 12.68 -17.60 22.51
C ALA A 90 12.09 -17.66 21.08
N ARG A 91 11.53 -18.79 20.67
CA ARG A 91 11.18 -19.07 19.27
C ARG A 91 9.78 -18.65 18.82
N LYS A 92 8.94 -18.05 19.67
CA LYS A 92 7.52 -17.81 19.30
C LYS A 92 7.03 -16.38 19.30
N ASP A 93 7.78 -15.41 19.82
CA ASP A 93 7.33 -14.00 19.91
C ASP A 93 8.39 -13.00 19.42
N SER A 94 9.28 -13.40 18.52
CA SER A 94 10.09 -12.40 17.82
C SER A 94 9.15 -11.58 16.91
N ASN A 95 8.84 -10.37 17.34
CA ASN A 95 8.06 -9.40 16.60
C ASN A 95 8.60 -9.30 15.16
N ASP A 96 7.84 -9.76 14.16
CA ASP A 96 8.24 -9.81 12.75
C ASP A 96 8.76 -8.44 12.28
N GLY A 97 8.20 -7.35 12.82
CA GLY A 97 8.67 -5.98 12.58
C GLY A 97 10.10 -5.73 13.07
N ALA A 98 10.48 -6.27 14.23
CA ALA A 98 11.86 -6.13 14.73
C ALA A 98 12.86 -6.91 13.85
N LEU A 99 12.48 -8.11 13.38
CA LEU A 99 13.31 -8.89 12.46
C LEU A 99 13.47 -8.21 11.11
N ARG A 100 12.41 -7.60 10.58
CA ARG A 100 12.47 -6.85 9.32
C ARG A 100 13.46 -5.71 9.36
N ARG A 101 13.62 -5.03 10.49
CA ARG A 101 14.62 -3.95 10.66
C ARG A 101 16.07 -4.43 10.56
N LEU A 102 16.30 -5.73 10.71
CA LEU A 102 17.61 -6.36 10.65
C LEU A 102 17.90 -7.01 9.29
N VAL A 103 17.09 -6.72 8.27
CA VAL A 103 17.29 -7.24 6.92
C VAL A 103 18.56 -6.68 6.31
N GLU A 104 19.35 -7.58 5.75
CA GLU A 104 20.59 -7.28 5.01
C GLU A 104 20.48 -7.75 3.56
N THR A 105 21.40 -7.29 2.71
CA THR A 105 21.46 -7.68 1.30
C THR A 105 21.47 -9.20 1.09
N GLU A 106 22.19 -9.91 1.96
CA GLU A 106 22.26 -11.39 1.89
C GLU A 106 20.90 -12.07 2.11
N ASP A 107 20.05 -11.48 2.97
CA ASP A 107 18.72 -12.04 3.23
C ASP A 107 17.82 -11.88 2.00
N VAL A 108 17.96 -10.76 1.30
CA VAL A 108 17.22 -10.50 0.06
C VAL A 108 17.70 -11.38 -1.08
N VAL A 109 18.99 -11.68 -1.15
CA VAL A 109 19.56 -12.68 -2.07
C VAL A 109 19.04 -14.09 -1.74
N LYS A 110 19.02 -14.46 -0.45
CA LYS A 110 18.45 -15.76 -0.01
C LYS A 110 16.94 -15.84 -0.26
N PHE A 111 16.25 -14.71 -0.30
CA PHE A 111 14.84 -14.64 -0.65
C PHE A 111 14.60 -14.97 -2.14
N GLY A 112 15.59 -14.72 -3.02
CA GLY A 112 15.56 -15.07 -4.44
C GLY A 112 15.85 -13.95 -5.42
N LEU A 113 16.34 -12.81 -4.96
CA LEU A 113 16.87 -11.79 -5.88
C LEU A 113 18.34 -12.12 -6.19
N ILE A 114 18.73 -11.97 -7.48
CA ILE A 114 20.09 -12.31 -7.90
C ILE A 114 21.12 -11.33 -7.32
N PRO A 115 22.33 -11.80 -6.97
CA PRO A 115 23.36 -10.96 -6.37
C PRO A 115 23.74 -9.74 -7.20
N GLU A 116 23.78 -9.87 -8.52
CA GLU A 116 24.09 -8.78 -9.46
C GLU A 116 23.06 -7.65 -9.36
N PHE A 117 21.78 -8.02 -9.22
CA PHE A 117 20.69 -7.07 -9.05
C PHE A 117 20.81 -6.30 -7.72
N MET A 118 21.09 -7.03 -6.65
CA MET A 118 21.29 -6.43 -5.33
C MET A 118 22.55 -5.56 -5.25
N GLY A 119 23.59 -5.88 -6.02
CA GLY A 119 24.80 -5.06 -6.14
C GLY A 119 24.55 -3.66 -6.74
N ARG A 120 23.45 -3.47 -7.47
CA ARG A 120 23.05 -2.18 -8.04
C ARG A 120 22.06 -1.42 -7.19
N ILE A 121 21.52 -2.04 -6.14
CA ILE A 121 20.56 -1.45 -5.22
C ILE A 121 21.15 -1.46 -3.80
N PRO A 122 22.08 -0.53 -3.50
CA PRO A 122 22.86 -0.60 -2.26
C PRO A 122 22.07 -0.18 -1.02
N VAL A 123 20.92 0.45 -1.17
CA VAL A 123 20.13 0.97 -0.05
C VAL A 123 18.89 0.10 0.15
N ILE A 124 18.78 -0.52 1.30
CA ILE A 124 17.61 -1.28 1.73
C ILE A 124 16.94 -0.50 2.86
N VAL A 125 15.65 -0.27 2.73
CA VAL A 125 14.82 0.42 3.73
C VAL A 125 13.66 -0.49 4.08
N THR A 126 13.48 -0.75 5.37
CA THR A 126 12.32 -1.49 5.88
C THR A 126 11.30 -0.53 6.44
N LEU A 127 10.03 -0.82 6.22
CA LEU A 127 8.91 -0.04 6.72
C LEU A 127 8.28 -0.76 7.91
N ASP A 128 7.93 0.02 8.93
CA ASP A 128 7.18 -0.48 10.08
C ASP A 128 5.71 -0.67 9.73
N GLU A 129 5.03 -1.50 10.50
CA GLU A 129 3.57 -1.61 10.43
C GLU A 129 2.91 -0.30 10.86
N LEU A 130 1.80 0.02 10.20
CA LEU A 130 1.05 1.23 10.52
C LEU A 130 0.26 1.03 11.82
N ASP A 131 0.50 1.90 12.80
CA ASP A 131 -0.27 1.98 14.03
C ASP A 131 -1.61 2.71 13.83
N GLU A 132 -2.46 2.75 14.85
CA GLU A 132 -3.77 3.41 14.81
C GLU A 132 -3.64 4.89 14.44
N ASP A 133 -2.66 5.60 15.00
CA ASP A 133 -2.45 7.02 14.74
C ASP A 133 -1.97 7.30 13.33
N ALA A 134 -1.11 6.44 12.77
CA ALA A 134 -0.68 6.56 11.38
C ALA A 134 -1.84 6.30 10.40
N LEU A 135 -2.66 5.28 10.65
CA LEU A 135 -3.86 4.99 9.86
C LEU A 135 -4.88 6.15 9.94
N LEU A 136 -5.05 6.72 11.13
CA LEU A 136 -5.92 7.87 11.32
C LEU A 136 -5.42 9.07 10.47
N LYS A 137 -4.12 9.37 10.50
CA LYS A 137 -3.53 10.43 9.67
C LYS A 137 -3.75 10.17 8.18
N ILE A 138 -3.55 8.94 7.72
CA ILE A 138 -3.77 8.55 6.31
C ILE A 138 -5.21 8.82 5.87
N LEU A 139 -6.18 8.62 6.75
CA LEU A 139 -7.60 8.78 6.45
C LEU A 139 -7.98 10.24 6.11
N TRP A 140 -7.36 11.24 6.76
CA TRP A 140 -7.79 12.63 6.62
C TRP A 140 -6.71 13.65 6.25
N GLN A 141 -5.41 13.39 6.57
CA GLN A 141 -4.36 14.39 6.46
C GLN A 141 -3.90 14.68 5.03
N PRO A 142 -3.74 13.69 4.11
CA PRO A 142 -3.28 13.93 2.76
C PRO A 142 -4.20 14.90 2.01
N LYS A 143 -3.64 15.69 1.08
CA LYS A 143 -4.41 16.62 0.23
C LYS A 143 -5.55 15.93 -0.53
N ASN A 144 -5.34 14.68 -0.93
CA ASN A 144 -6.33 13.84 -1.62
C ASN A 144 -6.74 12.66 -0.73
N SER A 145 -6.98 12.91 0.56
CA SER A 145 -7.45 11.88 1.49
C SER A 145 -8.85 11.38 1.12
N ILE A 146 -9.19 10.19 1.58
CA ILE A 146 -10.51 9.59 1.33
C ILE A 146 -11.61 10.52 1.83
N LEU A 147 -11.51 11.05 3.04
CA LEU A 147 -12.50 11.96 3.61
C LEU A 147 -12.70 13.20 2.75
N ARG A 148 -11.62 13.87 2.33
CA ARG A 148 -11.71 15.07 1.50
C ARG A 148 -12.33 14.82 0.13
N GLN A 149 -12.14 13.63 -0.45
CA GLN A 149 -12.80 13.27 -1.70
C GLN A 149 -14.32 13.23 -1.51
N TYR A 150 -14.80 12.65 -0.42
CA TYR A 150 -16.23 12.56 -0.14
C TYR A 150 -16.81 13.90 0.33
N GLU A 151 -16.10 14.65 1.17
CA GLU A 151 -16.48 16.04 1.50
C GLU A 151 -16.74 16.84 0.22
N ARG A 152 -15.80 16.74 -0.74
CA ARG A 152 -15.96 17.45 -2.02
C ARG A 152 -17.13 16.95 -2.87
N LEU A 153 -17.42 15.65 -2.85
CA LEU A 153 -18.59 15.10 -3.55
C LEU A 153 -19.91 15.65 -2.96
N PHE A 154 -20.02 15.73 -1.64
CA PHE A 154 -21.19 16.28 -0.97
C PHE A 154 -21.33 17.79 -1.19
N GLU A 155 -20.22 18.53 -1.18
CA GLU A 155 -20.22 19.95 -1.53
C GLU A 155 -20.81 20.23 -2.92
N LEU A 156 -20.58 19.37 -3.91
CA LEU A 156 -21.17 19.50 -5.25
C LEU A 156 -22.71 19.42 -5.23
N SER A 157 -23.27 18.77 -4.21
CA SER A 157 -24.72 18.70 -3.97
C SER A 157 -25.20 19.75 -2.96
N ASN A 158 -24.36 20.71 -2.58
CA ASN A 158 -24.60 21.72 -1.55
C ASN A 158 -24.91 21.14 -0.16
N VAL A 159 -24.35 19.98 0.16
CA VAL A 159 -24.44 19.30 1.45
C VAL A 159 -23.08 19.29 2.13
N THR A 160 -23.02 19.64 3.41
CA THR A 160 -21.79 19.54 4.20
C THR A 160 -21.70 18.16 4.84
N LEU A 161 -20.65 17.41 4.50
CA LEU A 161 -20.35 16.14 5.16
C LEU A 161 -19.43 16.38 6.35
N THR A 162 -19.83 15.90 7.53
CA THR A 162 -19.03 15.95 8.75
C THR A 162 -18.79 14.52 9.26
N VAL A 163 -17.54 14.14 9.41
CA VAL A 163 -17.14 12.85 10.02
C VAL A 163 -16.44 13.14 11.33
N THR A 164 -17.06 12.74 12.44
CA THR A 164 -16.52 13.00 13.79
C THR A 164 -15.18 12.26 14.01
N GLU A 165 -14.43 12.70 15.03
CA GLU A 165 -13.16 12.04 15.35
C GLU A 165 -13.39 10.60 15.80
N ASP A 166 -14.45 10.34 16.57
CA ASP A 166 -14.80 8.99 17.03
C ASP A 166 -15.16 8.07 15.86
N ALA A 167 -15.91 8.58 14.87
CA ALA A 167 -16.18 7.85 13.63
C ALA A 167 -14.89 7.48 12.88
N ARG A 168 -13.96 8.43 12.75
CA ARG A 168 -12.67 8.18 12.11
C ARG A 168 -11.87 7.10 12.84
N ARG A 169 -11.86 7.12 14.19
CA ARG A 169 -11.22 6.10 15.01
C ARG A 169 -11.91 4.74 14.87
N ALA A 170 -13.23 4.70 14.80
CA ALA A 170 -14.00 3.46 14.59
C ALA A 170 -13.64 2.81 13.23
N ILE A 171 -13.55 3.61 12.17
CA ILE A 171 -13.11 3.12 10.84
C ILE A 171 -11.70 2.52 10.91
N VAL A 172 -10.77 3.19 11.59
CA VAL A 172 -9.39 2.72 11.73
C VAL A 172 -9.33 1.41 12.53
N ARG A 173 -10.05 1.33 13.65
CA ARG A 173 -10.13 0.10 14.47
C ARG A 173 -10.69 -1.07 13.67
N GLU A 174 -11.68 -0.82 12.84
CA GLU A 174 -12.24 -1.84 11.96
C GLU A 174 -11.22 -2.30 10.89
N ALA A 175 -10.41 -1.39 10.33
CA ALA A 175 -9.33 -1.74 9.41
C ALA A 175 -8.25 -2.61 10.07
N ILE A 176 -7.89 -2.30 11.33
CA ILE A 176 -6.96 -3.10 12.13
C ILE A 176 -7.57 -4.48 12.42
N ARG A 177 -8.84 -4.54 12.82
CA ARG A 177 -9.56 -5.79 13.09
C ARG A 177 -9.59 -6.71 11.85
N ARG A 178 -9.83 -6.14 10.68
CA ARG A 178 -9.83 -6.86 9.37
C ARG A 178 -8.42 -7.18 8.87
N LYS A 179 -7.36 -6.70 9.53
CA LYS A 179 -5.96 -6.81 9.06
C LYS A 179 -5.75 -6.30 7.63
N SER A 180 -6.54 -5.32 7.22
CA SER A 180 -6.53 -4.80 5.85
C SER A 180 -5.60 -3.61 5.65
N GLY A 181 -5.04 -3.03 6.73
CA GLY A 181 -4.15 -1.89 6.70
C GLY A 181 -4.79 -0.65 6.05
N ALA A 182 -3.97 0.22 5.51
CA ALA A 182 -4.43 1.47 4.88
C ALA A 182 -5.36 1.24 3.67
N ARG A 183 -5.18 0.15 2.92
CA ARG A 183 -6.06 -0.17 1.77
C ARG A 183 -7.50 -0.44 2.21
N GLY A 184 -7.67 -1.03 3.39
CA GLY A 184 -9.00 -1.32 3.94
C GLY A 184 -9.77 -0.10 4.39
N LEU A 185 -9.09 1.01 4.71
CA LEU A 185 -9.76 2.26 5.12
C LEU A 185 -10.76 2.74 4.07
N ARG A 186 -10.38 2.67 2.78
CA ARG A 186 -11.27 3.06 1.68
C ARG A 186 -12.50 2.18 1.64
N SER A 187 -12.35 0.87 1.62
CA SER A 187 -13.47 -0.07 1.52
C SER A 187 -14.44 0.06 2.69
N ILE A 188 -13.90 0.22 3.92
CA ILE A 188 -14.72 0.38 5.12
C ILE A 188 -15.50 1.70 5.06
N PHE A 189 -14.83 2.80 4.66
CA PHE A 189 -15.50 4.08 4.52
C PHE A 189 -16.55 4.05 3.42
N GLU A 190 -16.26 3.43 2.28
CA GLU A 190 -17.23 3.24 1.18
C GLU A 190 -18.44 2.42 1.62
N GLU A 191 -18.26 1.38 2.46
CA GLU A 191 -19.36 0.61 3.03
C GLU A 191 -20.29 1.49 3.91
N VAL A 192 -19.72 2.41 4.70
CA VAL A 192 -20.49 3.35 5.52
C VAL A 192 -21.23 4.36 4.64
N MET A 193 -20.56 4.85 3.60
CA MET A 193 -21.09 5.93 2.75
C MET A 193 -22.12 5.45 1.72
N LEU A 194 -22.20 4.15 1.43
CA LEU A 194 -22.98 3.63 0.31
C LEU A 194 -24.45 4.07 0.32
N ASN A 195 -25.15 3.87 1.42
CA ASN A 195 -26.55 4.25 1.56
C ASN A 195 -26.71 5.77 1.63
N ILE A 196 -25.81 6.45 2.36
CA ILE A 196 -25.83 7.89 2.56
C ILE A 196 -25.69 8.63 1.21
N MET A 197 -24.80 8.15 0.35
CA MET A 197 -24.59 8.73 -0.99
C MET A 197 -25.80 8.50 -1.92
N TYR A 198 -26.57 7.46 -1.70
CA TYR A 198 -27.76 7.17 -2.49
C TYR A 198 -28.97 8.00 -2.02
N GLU A 199 -29.16 8.09 -0.71
CA GLU A 199 -30.36 8.71 -0.12
C GLU A 199 -30.27 10.24 -0.03
N VAL A 200 -29.17 10.76 0.51
CA VAL A 200 -29.02 12.17 0.83
C VAL A 200 -29.20 13.12 -0.35
N PRO A 201 -28.65 12.87 -1.55
CA PRO A 201 -28.87 13.75 -2.70
C PRO A 201 -30.32 13.81 -3.18
N SER A 202 -31.13 12.82 -2.80
CA SER A 202 -32.56 12.74 -3.15
C SER A 202 -33.47 13.43 -2.14
N MET A 203 -32.92 13.83 -0.98
CA MET A 203 -33.68 14.49 0.10
C MET A 203 -33.74 15.99 -0.12
N GLU A 204 -34.94 16.56 -0.16
CA GLU A 204 -35.12 18.02 -0.30
C GLU A 204 -34.74 18.76 0.99
N GLY A 205 -34.00 19.85 0.85
CA GLY A 205 -33.68 20.76 1.96
C GLY A 205 -32.57 20.30 2.90
N VAL A 206 -31.85 19.25 2.57
CA VAL A 206 -30.68 18.80 3.34
C VAL A 206 -29.52 19.75 3.10
N VAL A 207 -28.88 20.19 4.19
CA VAL A 207 -27.69 21.05 4.17
C VAL A 207 -26.48 20.43 4.82
N GLY A 208 -26.66 19.38 5.61
CA GLY A 208 -25.57 18.71 6.27
C GLY A 208 -25.87 17.28 6.66
N VAL A 209 -24.83 16.46 6.73
CA VAL A 209 -24.87 15.08 7.20
C VAL A 209 -23.70 14.84 8.15
N THR A 210 -23.98 14.30 9.32
CA THR A 210 -22.97 13.97 10.32
C THR A 210 -22.87 12.46 10.50
N ILE A 211 -21.65 11.96 10.40
CA ILE A 211 -21.29 10.56 10.64
C ILE A 211 -20.54 10.49 11.96
N ASP A 212 -21.06 9.78 12.92
CA ASP A 212 -20.43 9.47 14.20
C ASP A 212 -20.04 7.99 14.31
N GLU A 213 -19.53 7.58 15.48
CA GLU A 213 -19.11 6.19 15.73
C GLU A 213 -20.29 5.21 15.57
N GLY A 214 -21.50 5.58 16.03
CA GLY A 214 -22.68 4.70 15.95
C GLY A 214 -23.10 4.41 14.52
N VAL A 215 -22.99 5.39 13.62
CA VAL A 215 -23.22 5.18 12.18
C VAL A 215 -22.20 4.18 11.59
N VAL A 216 -20.93 4.30 11.96
CA VAL A 216 -19.88 3.36 11.52
C VAL A 216 -20.14 1.95 12.03
N LEU A 217 -20.61 1.83 13.26
CA LEU A 217 -20.95 0.54 13.89
C LEU A 217 -22.32 0.01 13.46
N ARG A 218 -23.09 0.77 12.66
CA ARG A 218 -24.44 0.44 12.18
C ARG A 218 -25.47 0.34 13.32
N GLU A 219 -25.31 1.13 14.36
CA GLU A 219 -26.23 1.21 15.49
C GLU A 219 -27.41 2.15 15.21
N HIS A 220 -27.18 3.17 14.40
CA HIS A 220 -28.22 4.14 13.97
C HIS A 220 -27.86 4.78 12.62
N GLU A 221 -28.83 5.49 12.04
CA GLU A 221 -28.67 6.25 10.81
C GLU A 221 -27.92 7.58 11.05
N PRO A 222 -27.29 8.17 10.00
CA PRO A 222 -26.58 9.43 10.11
C PRO A 222 -27.52 10.58 10.48
N GLU A 223 -27.01 11.53 11.24
CA GLU A 223 -27.74 12.75 11.56
C GLU A 223 -27.79 13.67 10.32
N VAL A 224 -29.03 13.98 9.86
CA VAL A 224 -29.27 14.83 8.71
C VAL A 224 -29.76 16.19 9.17
N THR A 225 -29.09 17.26 8.77
CA THR A 225 -29.45 18.65 9.06
C THR A 225 -30.18 19.26 7.86
N TYR A 226 -31.34 19.83 8.12
CA TYR A 226 -32.17 20.51 7.11
C TYR A 226 -32.05 22.02 7.19
N TYR A 227 -32.27 22.69 6.06
CA TYR A 227 -32.37 24.12 6.03
C TYR A 227 -33.54 24.59 6.94
N LYS A 228 -33.27 25.45 7.92
CA LYS A 228 -34.33 26.06 8.70
C LYS A 228 -35.10 27.03 7.80
N GLN A 229 -36.29 26.65 7.36
CA GLN A 229 -37.22 27.62 6.82
C GLN A 229 -37.55 28.64 7.95
N ASN A 230 -37.09 29.88 7.81
CA ASN A 230 -37.57 30.95 8.64
C ASN A 230 -39.08 31.06 8.37
N ALA A 231 -39.91 30.66 9.34
CA ALA A 231 -41.32 30.92 9.35
C ALA A 231 -41.48 32.44 9.34
N SER A 232 -41.98 32.96 8.21
CA SER A 232 -42.37 34.36 8.03
C SER A 232 -43.73 34.58 8.65
#